data_dfc2a7be454e13e163f7d74f5f5731a0
#
_entry.id   dfc2a7be454e13e163f7d74f5f5731a0
#
_cell.length_a   1.000
_cell.length_b   1.000
_cell.length_c   1.000
_cell.angle_alpha   90.00
_cell.angle_beta   90.00
_cell.angle_gamma   90.00
#
_symmetry.space_group_name_H-M   'P 1'
#
loop_
_entity.id
_entity.type
_entity.pdbx_description
1 polymer ?
#
loop_
_entity_poly.entity_id
_entity_poly.type
_entity_poly.pdbx_seq_one_letter_code
_entity_poly.pdbx_strand_id
1 'polypeptide(L)'
;GRKIVGAQPVAMFKAIVDEELKKAGGKKGHAYYEEIVGKGKIFSELDATVHTFEDVGLPTKGPKNAKVTIHEFSDFQCPYCSRVAAPVSEIAKRYKGKVKVVFAHYPLSFHKQARPASWLAQHAFEKGGADAFGKVHDKLFAEQRALSPEKIAAIAKEFGYDMKDVEANKAKYDAIISKAMAMGNKAGLRGTPTVYINGRKYEPGAGYTPAAFSKTIDKLLAGK
;
A
#
# COMPACT_ATOMS: atom_id res chain seq x y z
N GLY A 1 -18.84 15.72 -6.92
CA GLY A 1 -18.41 14.62 -7.77
C GLY A 1 -18.67 13.27 -7.12
N ARG A 2 -19.01 12.27 -7.91
CA ARG A 2 -19.18 10.87 -7.44
C ARG A 2 -17.88 10.10 -7.64
N LYS A 3 -17.45 9.36 -6.61
CA LYS A 3 -16.35 8.42 -6.74
C LYS A 3 -16.81 7.20 -7.55
N ILE A 4 -16.14 6.90 -8.65
CA ILE A 4 -16.33 5.68 -9.42
C ILE A 4 -15.13 4.78 -9.14
N VAL A 5 -15.37 3.57 -8.66
CA VAL A 5 -14.31 2.63 -8.28
C VAL A 5 -14.28 1.46 -9.25
N GLY A 6 -13.08 1.17 -9.79
CA GLY A 6 -12.85 0.08 -10.74
C GLY A 6 -13.36 0.36 -12.15
N ALA A 7 -13.15 -0.60 -13.05
CA ALA A 7 -13.70 -0.57 -14.41
C ALA A 7 -15.21 -0.79 -14.35
N GLN A 8 -15.99 0.17 -14.83
CA GLN A 8 -17.44 0.10 -14.86
C GLN A 8 -17.95 0.06 -16.31
N PRO A 9 -19.12 -0.55 -16.58
CA PRO A 9 -19.72 -0.55 -17.91
C PRO A 9 -20.01 0.86 -18.44
N VAL A 10 -19.85 1.07 -19.75
CA VAL A 10 -20.11 2.36 -20.42
C VAL A 10 -21.50 2.90 -20.11
N ALA A 11 -22.51 2.03 -20.01
CA ALA A 11 -23.88 2.40 -19.67
C ALA A 11 -23.97 3.12 -18.31
N MET A 12 -23.15 2.73 -17.32
CA MET A 12 -23.12 3.37 -16.00
C MET A 12 -22.51 4.79 -16.10
N PHE A 13 -21.46 4.97 -16.88
CA PHE A 13 -20.87 6.31 -17.11
C PHE A 13 -21.91 7.21 -17.80
N LYS A 14 -22.60 6.69 -18.84
CA LYS A 14 -23.66 7.43 -19.54
C LYS A 14 -24.77 7.86 -18.58
N ALA A 15 -25.26 6.97 -17.74
CA ALA A 15 -26.32 7.27 -16.77
C ALA A 15 -25.88 8.39 -15.78
N ILE A 16 -24.63 8.33 -15.29
CA ILE A 16 -24.09 9.36 -14.42
C ILE A 16 -23.98 10.71 -15.13
N VAL A 17 -23.48 10.72 -16.36
CA VAL A 17 -23.36 11.95 -17.16
C VAL A 17 -24.75 12.54 -17.45
N ASP A 18 -25.72 11.75 -17.85
CA ASP A 18 -27.07 12.20 -18.13
C ASP A 18 -27.75 12.78 -16.87
N GLU A 19 -27.52 12.20 -15.71
CA GLU A 19 -27.99 12.72 -14.43
C GLU A 19 -27.34 14.05 -14.07
N GLU A 20 -26.02 14.17 -14.22
CA GLU A 20 -25.31 15.42 -13.94
C GLU A 20 -25.69 16.53 -14.93
N LEU A 21 -25.92 16.21 -16.21
CA LEU A 21 -26.43 17.16 -17.20
C LEU A 21 -27.81 17.68 -16.84
N LYS A 22 -28.73 16.82 -16.36
CA LYS A 22 -30.04 17.25 -15.86
C LYS A 22 -29.92 18.22 -14.68
N LYS A 23 -29.02 17.90 -13.71
CA LYS A 23 -28.76 18.77 -12.55
C LYS A 23 -28.15 20.11 -12.93
N ALA A 24 -27.32 20.12 -13.99
CA ALA A 24 -26.72 21.34 -14.49
C ALA A 24 -27.73 22.39 -14.99
N GLY A 25 -28.91 21.94 -15.45
CA GLY A 25 -30.01 22.85 -15.81
C GLY A 25 -29.62 23.92 -16.83
N GLY A 26 -28.74 23.59 -17.79
CA GLY A 26 -28.23 24.52 -18.79
C GLY A 26 -27.08 25.43 -18.33
N LYS A 27 -26.60 25.31 -17.09
CA LYS A 27 -25.41 26.02 -16.60
C LYS A 27 -24.18 25.53 -17.33
N LYS A 28 -23.32 26.42 -17.79
CA LYS A 28 -22.07 26.08 -18.47
C LYS A 28 -20.98 25.68 -17.45
N GLY A 29 -20.15 24.73 -17.84
CA GLY A 29 -19.13 24.00 -17.10
C GLY A 29 -18.60 24.63 -15.80
N HIS A 30 -17.99 25.82 -15.84
CA HIS A 30 -17.38 26.44 -14.66
C HIS A 30 -18.40 26.83 -13.59
N ALA A 31 -19.54 27.43 -14.00
CA ALA A 31 -20.60 27.84 -13.07
C ALA A 31 -21.27 26.63 -12.37
N TYR A 32 -21.47 25.53 -13.10
CA TYR A 32 -21.96 24.29 -12.51
C TYR A 32 -20.92 23.67 -11.55
N TYR A 33 -19.64 23.69 -11.93
CA TYR A 33 -18.58 23.21 -11.07
C TYR A 33 -18.52 23.96 -9.73
N GLU A 34 -18.51 25.31 -9.77
CA GLU A 34 -18.46 26.13 -8.55
C GLU A 34 -19.68 25.92 -7.64
N GLU A 35 -20.86 25.79 -8.21
CA GLU A 35 -22.10 25.68 -7.42
C GLU A 35 -22.29 24.28 -6.83
N ILE A 36 -22.03 23.23 -7.59
CA ILE A 36 -22.37 21.84 -7.21
C ILE A 36 -21.13 21.05 -6.80
N VAL A 37 -20.02 21.20 -7.52
CA VAL A 37 -18.80 20.45 -7.29
C VAL A 37 -17.88 21.18 -6.34
N GLY A 38 -17.71 22.49 -6.48
CA GLY A 38 -16.88 23.30 -5.61
C GLY A 38 -17.38 23.36 -4.15
N LYS A 39 -18.71 23.26 -3.93
CA LYS A 39 -19.34 23.11 -2.62
C LYS A 39 -19.46 21.66 -2.15
N GLY A 40 -19.17 20.70 -3.02
CA GLY A 40 -19.15 19.28 -2.68
C GLY A 40 -18.03 18.94 -1.69
N LYS A 41 -18.10 17.75 -1.08
CA LYS A 41 -17.01 17.25 -0.25
C LYS A 41 -15.71 17.29 -1.06
N ILE A 42 -14.76 18.13 -0.62
CA ILE A 42 -13.39 18.08 -1.13
C ILE A 42 -12.92 16.64 -0.97
N PHE A 43 -12.50 16.02 -2.07
CA PHE A 43 -11.96 14.68 -2.04
C PHE A 43 -10.68 14.72 -1.20
N SER A 44 -10.79 14.34 0.05
CA SER A 44 -9.59 14.15 0.88
C SER A 44 -8.84 12.94 0.34
N GLU A 45 -7.56 13.11 0.07
CA GLU A 45 -6.67 12.00 -0.29
C GLU A 45 -6.59 10.97 0.85
N LEU A 46 -7.02 11.35 2.06
CA LEU A 46 -7.11 10.49 3.23
C LEU A 46 -8.58 10.31 3.64
N ASP A 47 -9.00 9.06 3.83
CA ASP A 47 -10.32 8.73 4.36
C ASP A 47 -10.54 9.40 5.73
N ALA A 48 -11.79 9.70 6.06
CA ALA A 48 -12.13 10.28 7.35
C ALA A 48 -11.93 9.29 8.51
N THR A 49 -12.10 8.00 8.25
CA THR A 49 -11.97 6.93 9.25
C THR A 49 -10.51 6.72 9.61
N VAL A 50 -10.22 6.65 10.91
CA VAL A 50 -8.88 6.36 11.44
C VAL A 50 -8.87 4.95 12.00
N HIS A 51 -7.96 4.11 11.51
CA HIS A 51 -7.69 2.77 11.99
C HIS A 51 -6.40 2.75 12.82
N THR A 52 -6.37 1.92 13.84
CA THR A 52 -5.14 1.66 14.62
C THR A 52 -4.52 0.37 14.16
N PHE A 53 -3.23 0.40 13.85
CA PHE A 53 -2.45 -0.76 13.44
C PHE A 53 -1.33 -1.03 14.45
N GLU A 54 -1.07 -2.31 14.70
CA GLU A 54 0.05 -2.77 15.51
C GLU A 54 1.22 -3.15 14.59
N ASP A 55 2.39 -2.56 14.83
CA ASP A 55 3.58 -2.79 14.00
C ASP A 55 4.42 -3.99 14.47
N VAL A 56 3.96 -4.72 15.50
CA VAL A 56 4.77 -5.75 16.18
C VAL A 56 5.20 -6.86 15.22
N GLY A 57 6.51 -6.97 15.03
CA GLY A 57 7.12 -7.98 14.18
C GLY A 57 7.10 -7.67 12.68
N LEU A 58 6.41 -6.61 12.24
CA LEU A 58 6.35 -6.25 10.82
C LEU A 58 7.62 -5.54 10.35
N PRO A 59 8.05 -5.73 9.09
CA PRO A 59 9.14 -4.98 8.51
C PRO A 59 8.86 -3.48 8.56
N THR A 60 9.73 -2.76 9.29
CA THR A 60 9.53 -1.35 9.58
C THR A 60 10.81 -0.57 9.31
N LYS A 61 10.70 0.56 8.62
CA LYS A 61 11.80 1.50 8.33
C LYS A 61 11.43 2.90 8.80
N GLY A 62 12.32 3.55 9.50
CA GLY A 62 12.15 4.90 10.05
C GLY A 62 12.02 4.93 11.57
N PRO A 63 11.92 6.13 12.16
CA PRO A 63 11.90 6.29 13.62
C PRO A 63 10.59 5.77 14.23
N LYS A 64 10.71 5.16 15.43
CA LYS A 64 9.55 4.62 16.16
C LYS A 64 8.45 5.67 16.39
N ASN A 65 8.83 6.90 16.69
CA ASN A 65 7.94 8.02 17.02
C ASN A 65 7.82 9.01 15.84
N ALA A 66 7.77 8.52 14.60
CA ALA A 66 7.56 9.38 13.44
C ALA A 66 6.19 10.08 13.50
N LYS A 67 6.14 11.36 13.12
CA LYS A 67 4.89 12.11 12.99
C LYS A 67 3.97 11.54 11.90
N VAL A 68 4.56 10.91 10.89
CA VAL A 68 3.83 10.27 9.79
C VAL A 68 4.21 8.81 9.70
N THR A 69 3.22 7.93 9.76
CA THR A 69 3.39 6.49 9.57
C THR A 69 2.62 6.05 8.33
N ILE A 70 3.30 5.34 7.45
CA ILE A 70 2.72 4.71 6.26
C ILE A 70 2.64 3.21 6.52
N HIS A 71 1.45 2.63 6.48
CA HIS A 71 1.25 1.18 6.44
C HIS A 71 0.91 0.79 5.02
N GLU A 72 1.75 -0.02 4.39
CA GLU A 72 1.53 -0.60 3.07
C GLU A 72 1.13 -2.06 3.22
N PHE A 73 -0.14 -2.38 2.96
CA PHE A 73 -0.60 -3.76 2.84
C PHE A 73 -0.31 -4.26 1.43
N SER A 74 0.57 -5.22 1.32
CA SER A 74 1.20 -5.56 0.04
C SER A 74 1.38 -7.08 -0.13
N ASP A 75 1.46 -7.50 -1.41
CA ASP A 75 1.59 -8.88 -1.86
C ASP A 75 2.65 -8.95 -2.96
N PHE A 76 3.65 -9.80 -2.80
CA PHE A 76 4.78 -9.90 -3.72
C PHE A 76 4.41 -10.43 -5.12
N GLN A 77 3.26 -11.08 -5.30
CA GLN A 77 2.77 -11.47 -6.62
C GLN A 77 1.73 -10.50 -7.22
N CYS A 78 1.25 -9.52 -6.45
CA CYS A 78 0.30 -8.55 -6.98
C CYS A 78 0.99 -7.53 -7.90
N PRO A 79 0.62 -7.44 -9.20
CA PRO A 79 1.31 -6.56 -10.16
C PRO A 79 1.10 -5.06 -9.85
N TYR A 80 0.06 -4.73 -9.10
CA TYR A 80 -0.17 -3.35 -8.65
C TYR A 80 0.71 -2.99 -7.44
N CYS A 81 1.10 -3.98 -6.60
CA CYS A 81 1.99 -3.75 -5.47
C CYS A 81 3.39 -3.34 -5.92
N SER A 82 3.93 -3.94 -6.98
CA SER A 82 5.23 -3.55 -7.52
C SER A 82 5.28 -2.07 -7.97
N ARG A 83 4.14 -1.51 -8.39
CA ARG A 83 4.05 -0.09 -8.80
C ARG A 83 4.04 0.87 -7.61
N VAL A 84 3.68 0.39 -6.42
CA VAL A 84 3.65 1.20 -5.18
C VAL A 84 4.96 1.08 -4.42
N ALA A 85 5.64 -0.06 -4.49
CA ALA A 85 6.86 -0.35 -3.77
C ALA A 85 7.97 0.70 -4.01
N ALA A 86 8.25 1.06 -5.27
CA ALA A 86 9.27 2.04 -5.60
C ALA A 86 8.94 3.46 -5.08
N PRO A 87 7.73 4.02 -5.30
CA PRO A 87 7.30 5.27 -4.67
C PRO A 87 7.42 5.29 -3.15
N VAL A 88 6.99 4.24 -2.45
CA VAL A 88 7.08 4.16 -0.98
C VAL A 88 8.54 4.11 -0.52
N SER A 89 9.39 3.34 -1.21
CA SER A 89 10.83 3.29 -0.94
C SER A 89 11.50 4.66 -1.13
N GLU A 90 11.11 5.40 -2.18
CA GLU A 90 11.61 6.77 -2.41
C GLU A 90 11.17 7.72 -1.28
N ILE A 91 9.92 7.64 -0.85
CA ILE A 91 9.40 8.45 0.26
C ILE A 91 10.14 8.13 1.57
N ALA A 92 10.40 6.87 1.86
CA ALA A 92 11.18 6.48 3.04
C ALA A 92 12.60 7.09 3.04
N LYS A 93 13.22 7.23 1.87
CA LYS A 93 14.55 7.89 1.71
C LYS A 93 14.44 9.41 1.82
N ARG A 94 13.46 10.02 1.10
CA ARG A 94 13.25 11.48 1.03
C ARG A 94 12.92 12.09 2.41
N TYR A 95 12.09 11.39 3.19
CA TYR A 95 11.64 11.81 4.51
C TYR A 95 12.35 11.05 5.64
N LYS A 96 13.62 10.67 5.43
CA LYS A 96 14.43 9.99 6.43
C LYS A 96 14.39 10.74 7.78
N GLY A 97 14.10 10.03 8.87
CA GLY A 97 13.97 10.59 10.20
C GLY A 97 12.61 11.25 10.51
N LYS A 98 11.71 11.41 9.53
CA LYS A 98 10.39 12.05 9.72
C LYS A 98 9.23 11.11 9.46
N VAL A 99 9.40 10.11 8.61
CA VAL A 99 8.39 9.14 8.21
C VAL A 99 8.80 7.74 8.62
N LYS A 100 7.84 6.98 9.12
CA LYS A 100 7.94 5.54 9.36
C LYS A 100 7.14 4.81 8.29
N VAL A 101 7.73 3.81 7.67
CA VAL A 101 7.07 2.91 6.74
C VAL A 101 7.00 1.52 7.35
N VAL A 102 5.83 0.93 7.35
CA VAL A 102 5.54 -0.43 7.82
C VAL A 102 5.03 -1.23 6.63
N PHE A 103 5.73 -2.30 6.28
CA PHE A 103 5.28 -3.24 5.27
C PHE A 103 4.42 -4.33 5.93
N ALA A 104 3.13 -4.30 5.69
CA ALA A 104 2.18 -5.26 6.21
C ALA A 104 1.92 -6.35 5.17
N HIS A 105 2.45 -7.54 5.42
CA HIS A 105 2.24 -8.69 4.54
C HIS A 105 0.76 -9.01 4.37
N TYR A 106 0.28 -9.05 3.13
CA TYR A 106 -1.10 -9.41 2.83
C TYR A 106 -1.18 -10.31 1.58
N PRO A 107 -0.59 -11.54 1.65
CA PRO A 107 -0.59 -12.48 0.53
C PRO A 107 -2.03 -12.92 0.20
N LEU A 108 -2.47 -12.66 -1.03
CA LEU A 108 -3.80 -13.05 -1.52
C LEU A 108 -3.85 -14.56 -1.76
N SER A 109 -4.96 -15.21 -1.44
CA SER A 109 -5.10 -16.67 -1.46
C SER A 109 -4.85 -17.32 -2.83
N PHE A 110 -5.11 -16.60 -3.90
CA PHE A 110 -4.88 -17.07 -5.27
C PHE A 110 -3.45 -16.85 -5.78
N HIS A 111 -2.61 -16.14 -5.04
CA HIS A 111 -1.19 -15.93 -5.32
C HIS A 111 -0.33 -16.97 -4.59
N LYS A 112 -0.09 -18.11 -5.22
CA LYS A 112 0.56 -19.28 -4.59
C LYS A 112 1.93 -19.00 -3.99
N GLN A 113 2.71 -18.10 -4.60
CA GLN A 113 4.08 -17.78 -4.17
C GLN A 113 4.16 -16.53 -3.29
N ALA A 114 3.08 -15.79 -3.08
CA ALA A 114 3.08 -14.59 -2.27
C ALA A 114 3.44 -14.87 -0.81
N ARG A 115 2.87 -15.95 -0.23
CA ARG A 115 3.15 -16.32 1.16
C ARG A 115 4.59 -16.84 1.37
N PRO A 116 5.13 -17.76 0.54
CA PRO A 116 6.54 -18.12 0.60
C PRO A 116 7.50 -16.94 0.40
N ALA A 117 7.20 -16.02 -0.50
CA ALA A 117 7.98 -14.80 -0.67
C ALA A 117 7.92 -13.90 0.60
N SER A 118 6.75 -13.83 1.24
CA SER A 118 6.60 -13.11 2.52
C SER A 118 7.42 -13.73 3.64
N TRP A 119 7.53 -15.07 3.70
CA TRP A 119 8.41 -15.72 4.71
C TRP A 119 9.87 -15.33 4.51
N LEU A 120 10.38 -15.37 3.26
CA LEU A 120 11.74 -14.97 2.96
C LEU A 120 11.98 -13.49 3.32
N ALA A 121 11.07 -12.60 2.95
CA ALA A 121 11.19 -11.18 3.27
C ALA A 121 11.15 -10.92 4.79
N GLN A 122 10.26 -11.63 5.52
CA GLN A 122 10.18 -11.54 6.98
C GLN A 122 11.45 -12.11 7.65
N HIS A 123 11.99 -13.20 7.11
CA HIS A 123 13.26 -13.76 7.57
C HIS A 123 14.41 -12.76 7.40
N ALA A 124 14.51 -12.13 6.25
CA ALA A 124 15.52 -11.10 6.00
C ALA A 124 15.38 -9.92 6.98
N PHE A 125 14.14 -9.49 7.29
CA PHE A 125 13.90 -8.46 8.30
C PHE A 125 14.39 -8.89 9.68
N GLU A 126 14.10 -10.10 10.09
CA GLU A 126 14.49 -10.61 11.39
C GLU A 126 16.02 -10.73 11.54
N LYS A 127 16.71 -11.14 10.48
CA LYS A 127 18.17 -11.35 10.49
C LYS A 127 18.97 -10.05 10.35
N GLY A 128 18.49 -9.08 9.58
CA GLY A 128 19.27 -7.89 9.23
C GLY A 128 18.47 -6.58 9.20
N GLY A 129 17.27 -6.58 9.78
CA GLY A 129 16.45 -5.38 9.92
C GLY A 129 15.96 -4.81 8.59
N ALA A 130 15.65 -3.52 8.60
CA ALA A 130 15.05 -2.81 7.48
C ALA A 130 15.88 -2.82 6.19
N ASP A 131 17.20 -2.82 6.29
CA ASP A 131 18.06 -2.77 5.11
C ASP A 131 18.15 -4.14 4.43
N ALA A 132 18.23 -5.24 5.19
CA ALA A 132 18.18 -6.60 4.66
C ALA A 132 16.81 -6.89 4.05
N PHE A 133 15.73 -6.54 4.76
CA PHE A 133 14.38 -6.61 4.21
C PHE A 133 14.28 -5.86 2.87
N GLY A 134 14.74 -4.60 2.82
CA GLY A 134 14.65 -3.77 1.62
C GLY A 134 15.30 -4.40 0.39
N LYS A 135 16.47 -5.01 0.55
CA LYS A 135 17.16 -5.71 -0.55
C LYS A 135 16.36 -6.89 -1.08
N VAL A 136 15.86 -7.75 -0.17
CA VAL A 136 15.04 -8.91 -0.55
C VAL A 136 13.69 -8.48 -1.14
N HIS A 137 13.04 -7.49 -0.54
CA HIS A 137 11.80 -6.90 -1.01
C HIS A 137 11.92 -6.39 -2.46
N ASP A 138 12.94 -5.57 -2.74
CA ASP A 138 13.15 -5.00 -4.06
C ASP A 138 13.43 -6.10 -5.10
N LYS A 139 14.20 -7.13 -4.72
CA LYS A 139 14.48 -8.28 -5.58
C LYS A 139 13.24 -9.12 -5.87
N LEU A 140 12.42 -9.41 -4.84
CA LEU A 140 11.17 -10.15 -5.00
C LEU A 140 10.20 -9.44 -5.97
N PHE A 141 10.07 -8.11 -5.87
CA PHE A 141 9.27 -7.35 -6.82
C PHE A 141 9.88 -7.27 -8.21
N ALA A 142 11.20 -7.15 -8.34
CA ALA A 142 11.88 -7.18 -9.63
C ALA A 142 11.67 -8.51 -10.38
N GLU A 143 11.66 -9.62 -9.63
CA GLU A 143 11.45 -10.98 -10.18
C GLU A 143 9.98 -11.45 -10.09
N GLN A 144 9.06 -10.57 -9.78
CA GLN A 144 7.66 -10.88 -9.44
C GLN A 144 6.97 -11.83 -10.42
N ARG A 145 7.17 -11.62 -11.71
CA ARG A 145 6.53 -12.43 -12.77
C ARG A 145 7.08 -13.85 -12.88
N ALA A 146 8.30 -14.07 -12.38
CA ALA A 146 9.00 -15.34 -12.42
C ALA A 146 9.01 -16.07 -11.07
N LEU A 147 8.26 -15.56 -10.06
CA LEU A 147 8.26 -16.17 -8.74
C LEU A 147 7.74 -17.61 -8.78
N SER A 148 8.63 -18.51 -8.42
CA SER A 148 8.41 -19.94 -8.19
C SER A 148 9.15 -20.36 -6.92
N PRO A 149 8.95 -21.56 -6.37
CA PRO A 149 9.74 -22.03 -5.25
C PRO A 149 11.26 -21.95 -5.51
N GLU A 150 11.70 -22.34 -6.72
CA GLU A 150 13.10 -22.31 -7.15
C GLU A 150 13.63 -20.88 -7.24
N LYS A 151 12.82 -19.95 -7.76
CA LYS A 151 13.19 -18.53 -7.85
C LYS A 151 13.33 -17.91 -6.47
N ILE A 152 12.42 -18.20 -5.54
CA ILE A 152 12.48 -17.72 -4.16
C ILE A 152 13.74 -18.28 -3.47
N ALA A 153 14.06 -19.57 -3.68
CA ALA A 153 15.26 -20.17 -3.15
C ALA A 153 16.54 -19.55 -3.74
N ALA A 154 16.55 -19.24 -5.04
CA ALA A 154 17.66 -18.55 -5.69
C ALA A 154 17.86 -17.14 -5.10
N ILE A 155 16.79 -16.40 -4.87
CA ILE A 155 16.84 -15.07 -4.21
C ILE A 155 17.35 -15.21 -2.77
N ALA A 156 16.88 -16.19 -2.00
CA ALA A 156 17.38 -16.44 -0.65
C ALA A 156 18.89 -16.64 -0.66
N LYS A 157 19.39 -17.51 -1.53
CA LYS A 157 20.81 -17.81 -1.68
C LYS A 157 21.62 -16.56 -2.10
N GLU A 158 21.10 -15.73 -3.00
CA GLU A 158 21.74 -14.49 -3.45
C GLU A 158 22.04 -13.54 -2.26
N PHE A 159 21.16 -13.52 -1.26
CA PHE A 159 21.33 -12.71 -0.05
C PHE A 159 21.91 -13.47 1.15
N GLY A 160 22.40 -14.69 0.95
CA GLY A 160 23.06 -15.49 1.99
C GLY A 160 22.09 -16.16 2.98
N TYR A 161 20.83 -16.39 2.58
CA TYR A 161 19.85 -17.11 3.39
C TYR A 161 19.69 -18.55 2.91
N ASP A 162 19.50 -19.48 3.83
CA ASP A 162 19.09 -20.86 3.55
C ASP A 162 17.57 -20.99 3.68
N MET A 163 16.92 -21.53 2.65
CA MET A 163 15.48 -21.78 2.69
C MET A 163 15.07 -22.78 3.78
N LYS A 164 15.97 -23.67 4.21
CA LYS A 164 15.72 -24.54 5.37
C LYS A 164 15.49 -23.74 6.65
N ASP A 165 16.28 -22.68 6.86
CA ASP A 165 16.10 -21.79 8.01
C ASP A 165 14.81 -20.98 7.89
N VAL A 166 14.45 -20.52 6.69
CA VAL A 166 13.18 -19.84 6.44
C VAL A 166 12.00 -20.76 6.76
N GLU A 167 12.04 -22.01 6.30
CA GLU A 167 11.00 -23.01 6.55
C GLU A 167 10.92 -23.44 8.01
N ALA A 168 12.05 -23.57 8.71
CA ALA A 168 12.10 -23.87 10.14
C ALA A 168 11.40 -22.79 10.99
N ASN A 169 11.38 -21.54 10.52
CA ASN A 169 10.72 -20.43 11.17
C ASN A 169 9.33 -20.09 10.58
N LYS A 170 8.84 -20.88 9.64
CA LYS A 170 7.58 -20.68 8.92
C LYS A 170 6.40 -20.40 9.83
N ALA A 171 6.22 -21.18 10.92
CA ALA A 171 5.10 -21.00 11.83
C ALA A 171 5.10 -19.62 12.50
N LYS A 172 6.28 -19.11 12.87
CA LYS A 172 6.46 -17.78 13.42
C LYS A 172 6.10 -16.70 12.39
N TYR A 173 6.58 -16.83 11.16
CA TYR A 173 6.30 -15.87 10.09
C TYR A 173 4.82 -15.89 9.70
N ASP A 174 4.20 -17.07 9.64
CA ASP A 174 2.76 -17.20 9.40
C ASP A 174 1.91 -16.52 10.50
N ALA A 175 2.34 -16.56 11.73
CA ALA A 175 1.65 -15.86 12.83
C ALA A 175 1.71 -14.34 12.62
N ILE A 176 2.87 -13.79 12.21
CA ILE A 176 3.04 -12.36 11.92
C ILE A 176 2.19 -11.95 10.69
N ILE A 177 2.27 -12.73 9.60
CA ILE A 177 1.51 -12.49 8.37
C ILE A 177 0.01 -12.54 8.65
N SER A 178 -0.45 -13.52 9.41
CA SER A 178 -1.87 -13.69 9.74
C SER A 178 -2.40 -12.53 10.60
N LYS A 179 -1.59 -12.00 11.52
CA LYS A 179 -1.93 -10.79 12.29
C LYS A 179 -2.05 -9.58 11.35
N ALA A 180 -1.09 -9.39 10.42
CA ALA A 180 -1.16 -8.31 9.43
C ALA A 180 -2.43 -8.42 8.57
N MET A 181 -2.75 -9.63 8.09
CA MET A 181 -3.98 -9.87 7.32
C MET A 181 -5.23 -9.57 8.16
N ALA A 182 -5.27 -9.99 9.43
CA ALA A 182 -6.39 -9.71 10.32
C ALA A 182 -6.59 -8.20 10.55
N MET A 183 -5.49 -7.45 10.72
CA MET A 183 -5.55 -5.98 10.82
C MET A 183 -6.12 -5.34 9.55
N GLY A 184 -5.67 -5.77 8.37
CA GLY A 184 -6.19 -5.31 7.09
C GLY A 184 -7.68 -5.63 6.94
N ASN A 185 -8.10 -6.86 7.26
CA ASN A 185 -9.50 -7.28 7.20
C ASN A 185 -10.38 -6.43 8.13
N LYS A 186 -9.95 -6.19 9.37
CA LYS A 186 -10.65 -5.34 10.33
C LYS A 186 -10.79 -3.89 9.83
N ALA A 187 -9.81 -3.40 9.10
CA ALA A 187 -9.85 -2.08 8.45
C ALA A 187 -10.64 -2.06 7.12
N GLY A 188 -11.30 -3.16 6.75
CA GLY A 188 -12.11 -3.24 5.54
C GLY A 188 -11.31 -3.34 4.25
N LEU A 189 -10.07 -3.82 4.31
CA LEU A 189 -9.21 -4.02 3.15
C LEU A 189 -9.81 -5.09 2.22
N ARG A 190 -9.90 -4.77 0.92
CA ARG A 190 -10.49 -5.65 -0.10
C ARG A 190 -9.49 -6.17 -1.13
N GLY A 191 -8.24 -5.76 -1.01
CA GLY A 191 -7.18 -6.13 -1.96
C GLY A 191 -5.90 -5.35 -1.75
N THR A 192 -4.89 -5.69 -2.54
CA THR A 192 -3.58 -5.07 -2.49
C THR A 192 -3.23 -4.37 -3.81
N PRO A 193 -2.43 -3.32 -3.79
CA PRO A 193 -1.93 -2.63 -2.59
C PRO A 193 -3.04 -1.83 -1.90
N THR A 194 -2.99 -1.73 -0.59
CA THR A 194 -3.75 -0.73 0.15
C THR A 194 -2.80 0.02 1.09
N VAL A 195 -2.85 1.33 1.03
CA VAL A 195 -1.95 2.20 1.82
C VAL A 195 -2.76 2.99 2.82
N TYR A 196 -2.28 3.08 4.04
CA TYR A 196 -2.79 3.96 5.07
C TYR A 196 -1.70 4.93 5.52
N ILE A 197 -2.07 6.19 5.72
CA ILE A 197 -1.19 7.21 6.29
C ILE A 197 -1.82 7.69 7.60
N ASN A 198 -1.10 7.53 8.71
CA ASN A 198 -1.60 7.80 10.07
C ASN A 198 -2.96 7.13 10.34
N GLY A 199 -3.09 5.86 9.93
CA GLY A 199 -4.31 5.06 10.10
C GLY A 199 -5.46 5.41 9.16
N ARG A 200 -5.31 6.38 8.29
CA ARG A 200 -6.34 6.79 7.31
C ARG A 200 -6.03 6.23 5.95
N LYS A 201 -7.00 5.57 5.33
CA LYS A 201 -6.82 5.01 3.99
C LYS A 201 -6.42 6.12 3.02
N TYR A 202 -5.35 5.88 2.29
CA TYR A 202 -4.79 6.82 1.33
C TYR A 202 -5.21 6.45 -0.09
N GLU A 203 -5.95 7.34 -0.74
CA GLU A 203 -6.48 7.16 -2.09
C GLU A 203 -6.16 8.39 -2.94
N PRO A 204 -4.91 8.54 -3.40
CA PRO A 204 -4.53 9.69 -4.21
C PRO A 204 -5.16 9.62 -5.60
N GLY A 205 -5.86 10.68 -6.00
CA GLY A 205 -6.48 10.78 -7.33
C GLY A 205 -5.47 10.70 -8.47
N ALA A 206 -4.23 11.12 -8.23
CA ALA A 206 -3.12 11.07 -9.19
C ALA A 206 -2.34 9.73 -9.18
N GLY A 207 -2.83 8.71 -8.45
CA GLY A 207 -2.12 7.45 -8.24
C GLY A 207 -1.01 7.55 -7.18
N TYR A 208 -0.41 6.40 -6.87
CA TYR A 208 0.66 6.28 -5.87
C TYR A 208 2.01 6.75 -6.44
N THR A 209 2.16 8.07 -6.64
CA THR A 209 3.40 8.67 -7.11
C THR A 209 4.17 9.32 -5.96
N PRO A 210 5.52 9.46 -6.03
CA PRO A 210 6.29 10.17 -5.02
C PRO A 210 5.79 11.60 -4.78
N ALA A 211 5.34 12.29 -5.83
CA ALA A 211 4.79 13.64 -5.72
C ALA A 211 3.47 13.67 -4.94
N ALA A 212 2.55 12.71 -5.21
CA ALA A 212 1.29 12.60 -4.49
C ALA A 212 1.51 12.30 -3.01
N PHE A 213 2.41 11.35 -2.69
CA PHE A 213 2.80 11.08 -1.31
C PHE A 213 3.40 12.31 -0.63
N SER A 214 4.35 13.00 -1.29
CA SER A 214 5.00 14.19 -0.71
C SER A 214 3.99 15.27 -0.37
N LYS A 215 3.05 15.56 -1.27
CA LYS A 215 1.99 16.55 -1.04
C LYS A 215 1.19 16.27 0.24
N THR A 216 0.81 15.01 0.47
CA THR A 216 0.06 14.60 1.66
C THR A 216 0.93 14.63 2.92
N ILE A 217 2.15 14.11 2.82
CA ILE A 217 3.09 14.05 3.94
C ILE A 217 3.48 15.46 4.40
N ASP A 218 3.77 16.37 3.47
CA ASP A 218 4.15 17.76 3.81
C ASP A 218 3.02 18.48 4.57
N LYS A 219 1.75 18.28 4.17
CA LYS A 219 0.59 18.79 4.92
C LYS A 219 0.55 18.25 6.34
N LEU A 220 0.71 16.92 6.51
CA LEU A 220 0.68 16.28 7.83
C LEU A 220 1.85 16.72 8.72
N LEU A 221 3.03 16.91 8.16
CA LEU A 221 4.20 17.40 8.88
C LEU A 221 4.03 18.87 9.32
N ALA A 222 3.32 19.67 8.51
CA ALA A 222 2.98 21.07 8.82
C ALA A 222 1.80 21.21 9.79
N GLY A 223 1.15 20.11 10.23
CA GLY A 223 0.00 20.14 11.12
C GLY A 223 -1.30 20.59 10.44
N LYS A 224 -1.41 20.41 9.12
CA LYS A 224 -2.57 20.83 8.29
C LYS A 224 -3.38 19.62 7.84
#